data_583056de4c6f43d14abafd26a4e8a5b2
#
_entry.id   583056de4c6f43d14abafd26a4e8a5b2
#
_cell.length_a   1.000
_cell.length_b   1.000
_cell.length_c   1.000
_cell.angle_alpha   90.00
_cell.angle_beta   90.00
_cell.angle_gamma   90.00
#
_symmetry.space_group_name_H-M   'P 1'
#
loop_
_entity.id
_entity.type
_entity.pdbx_description
1 polymer ?
#
loop_
_entity_poly.entity_id
_entity_poly.type
_entity_poly.pdbx_seq_one_letter_code
_entity_poly.pdbx_strand_id
1 'polypeptide(L)'
;MNKTILLVDDDPFQLRLFEKLLQNNGYSCKVALSVDAAEDFLKNSEVPDLIISDYEMPDKNGFEFRKRLLQHDLLKNVPFLFLTSVNDEHFIQQGLDLKAIDYMAKNLPPARILSKINNLMLAVKEHYERSLSEVKGIAEKLNLRNIPKQAPELKNFNISYYNQSYQHQPGGDFIDFIKIDEKHTFVILGDVMGKKWGAWFFSFSYLSYIRSAIRLCVIDGKYTLSEILDRLNRVICADEFLTEIFSTVSILLIDDEACTICYAGAGDLPVLKYECGRDQLQEFRSDGILLGFSEDMYFSDIQINLNHGEEMYIVSDGMIDFQVNEEKKSDMEMFKRKLYELKVNGEPTEQIVNNLFNKHVSQVDDCSIIIIKRKNNELE
;
A
#
# COMPACT_ATOMS: atom_id res chain seq x y z
N MET A 1 2.75 -1.49 -16.96
CA MET A 1 4.01 -0.71 -16.88
C MET A 1 5.03 -1.37 -17.77
N ASN A 2 5.72 -0.60 -18.61
CA ASN A 2 6.83 -1.11 -19.41
C ASN A 2 7.99 -1.46 -18.45
N LYS A 3 8.51 -2.68 -18.54
CA LYS A 3 9.65 -3.11 -17.74
C LYS A 3 10.92 -2.38 -18.18
N THR A 4 11.71 -1.94 -17.21
CA THR A 4 12.94 -1.16 -17.46
C THR A 4 14.17 -2.07 -17.37
N ILE A 5 14.97 -2.06 -18.42
CA ILE A 5 16.25 -2.81 -18.52
C ILE A 5 17.40 -1.83 -18.57
N LEU A 6 18.39 -2.00 -17.68
CA LEU A 6 19.66 -1.27 -17.74
C LEU A 6 20.66 -2.07 -18.55
N LEU A 7 21.14 -1.49 -19.64
CA LEU A 7 22.19 -2.05 -20.51
C LEU A 7 23.53 -1.37 -20.21
N VAL A 8 24.58 -2.16 -19.97
CA VAL A 8 25.93 -1.65 -19.68
C VAL A 8 26.94 -2.33 -20.60
N ASP A 9 27.55 -1.57 -21.46
CA ASP A 9 28.54 -2.05 -22.43
C ASP A 9 29.40 -0.85 -22.86
N ASP A 10 30.71 -1.00 -23.03
CA ASP A 10 31.59 0.08 -23.47
C ASP A 10 31.53 0.33 -24.99
N ASP A 11 30.94 -0.58 -25.76
CA ASP A 11 30.69 -0.40 -27.19
C ASP A 11 29.34 0.30 -27.46
N PRO A 12 29.33 1.58 -27.90
CA PRO A 12 28.11 2.31 -28.22
C PRO A 12 27.26 1.69 -29.32
N PHE A 13 27.89 0.93 -30.22
CA PHE A 13 27.18 0.26 -31.31
C PHE A 13 26.39 -0.94 -30.78
N GLN A 14 27.00 -1.74 -29.92
CA GLN A 14 26.34 -2.85 -29.23
C GLN A 14 25.14 -2.34 -28.41
N LEU A 15 25.32 -1.29 -27.60
CA LEU A 15 24.25 -0.68 -26.83
C LEU A 15 23.07 -0.27 -27.69
N ARG A 16 23.32 0.44 -28.80
CA ARG A 16 22.24 0.86 -29.71
C ARG A 16 21.50 -0.30 -30.36
N LEU A 17 22.22 -1.39 -30.68
CA LEU A 17 21.63 -2.59 -31.26
C LEU A 17 20.67 -3.27 -30.26
N PHE A 18 21.14 -3.50 -29.03
CA PHE A 18 20.35 -4.11 -27.98
C PHE A 18 19.19 -3.22 -27.55
N GLU A 19 19.42 -1.92 -27.39
CA GLU A 19 18.39 -0.95 -27.06
C GLU A 19 17.23 -0.99 -28.05
N LYS A 20 17.52 -0.88 -29.38
CA LYS A 20 16.49 -0.97 -30.41
C LYS A 20 15.75 -2.31 -30.40
N LEU A 21 16.49 -3.41 -30.21
CA LEU A 21 15.92 -4.74 -30.15
C LEU A 21 14.89 -4.85 -29.01
N LEU A 22 15.24 -4.36 -27.84
CA LEU A 22 14.38 -4.43 -26.65
C LEU A 22 13.23 -3.45 -26.69
N GLN A 23 13.46 -2.20 -27.13
CA GLN A 23 12.40 -1.18 -27.29
C GLN A 23 11.33 -1.63 -28.28
N ASN A 24 11.73 -2.25 -29.42
CA ASN A 24 10.78 -2.78 -30.41
C ASN A 24 9.93 -3.94 -29.84
N ASN A 25 10.31 -4.51 -28.70
CA ASN A 25 9.59 -5.59 -28.01
C ASN A 25 8.97 -5.15 -26.68
N GLY A 26 8.76 -3.84 -26.49
CA GLY A 26 7.97 -3.29 -25.38
C GLY A 26 8.72 -3.09 -24.08
N TYR A 27 10.07 -3.13 -24.08
CA TYR A 27 10.88 -2.79 -22.92
C TYR A 27 11.31 -1.31 -22.93
N SER A 28 11.38 -0.70 -21.75
CA SER A 28 12.08 0.58 -21.58
C SER A 28 13.57 0.29 -21.35
N CYS A 29 14.46 0.96 -22.08
CA CYS A 29 15.90 0.72 -21.94
C CYS A 29 16.60 1.98 -21.45
N LYS A 30 17.53 1.77 -20.51
CA LYS A 30 18.53 2.76 -20.11
C LYS A 30 19.90 2.20 -20.47
N VAL A 31 20.80 3.05 -20.93
CA VAL A 31 22.12 2.64 -21.42
C VAL A 31 23.21 3.34 -20.65
N ALA A 32 24.29 2.62 -20.34
CA ALA A 32 25.47 3.13 -19.69
C ALA A 32 26.73 2.60 -20.39
N LEU A 33 27.69 3.46 -20.70
CA LEU A 33 28.92 3.14 -21.39
C LEU A 33 30.06 2.63 -20.47
N SER A 34 29.79 2.59 -19.15
CA SER A 34 30.75 2.12 -18.16
C SER A 34 30.02 1.74 -16.88
N VAL A 35 30.72 1.04 -15.97
CA VAL A 35 30.23 0.73 -14.63
C VAL A 35 29.93 2.00 -13.84
N ASP A 36 30.79 3.01 -13.91
CA ASP A 36 30.60 4.26 -13.18
C ASP A 36 29.33 5.00 -13.64
N ALA A 37 29.10 5.06 -14.96
CA ALA A 37 27.87 5.66 -15.50
C ALA A 37 26.61 4.88 -15.09
N ALA A 38 26.70 3.54 -15.00
CA ALA A 38 25.61 2.70 -14.51
C ALA A 38 25.34 2.93 -13.01
N GLU A 39 26.38 3.02 -12.18
CA GLU A 39 26.27 3.31 -10.75
C GLU A 39 25.64 4.69 -10.51
N ASP A 40 26.05 5.71 -11.27
CA ASP A 40 25.48 7.05 -11.15
C ASP A 40 24.00 7.10 -11.59
N PHE A 41 23.63 6.34 -12.60
CA PHE A 41 22.23 6.17 -12.97
C PHE A 41 21.45 5.52 -11.83
N LEU A 42 21.93 4.44 -11.24
CA LEU A 42 21.24 3.68 -10.18
C LEU A 42 21.08 4.47 -8.87
N LYS A 43 21.93 5.47 -8.60
CA LYS A 43 21.77 6.37 -7.44
C LYS A 43 20.61 7.35 -7.58
N ASN A 44 20.31 7.75 -8.82
CA ASN A 44 19.41 8.88 -9.12
C ASN A 44 18.11 8.44 -9.81
N SER A 45 17.87 7.14 -9.99
CA SER A 45 16.76 6.62 -10.78
C SER A 45 16.07 5.45 -10.09
N GLU A 46 14.89 5.08 -10.60
CA GLU A 46 14.19 3.87 -10.16
C GLU A 46 15.01 2.61 -10.42
N VAL A 47 14.87 1.62 -9.53
CA VAL A 47 15.52 0.31 -9.64
C VAL A 47 15.04 -0.39 -10.91
N PRO A 48 15.96 -0.83 -11.82
CA PRO A 48 15.56 -1.53 -13.03
C PRO A 48 15.04 -2.95 -12.75
N ASP A 49 14.20 -3.46 -13.65
CA ASP A 49 13.67 -4.84 -13.57
C ASP A 49 14.71 -5.89 -13.97
N LEU A 50 15.74 -5.50 -14.72
CA LEU A 50 16.84 -6.35 -15.17
C LEU A 50 18.08 -5.49 -15.48
N ILE A 51 19.24 -5.99 -15.12
CA ILE A 51 20.53 -5.43 -15.56
C ILE A 51 21.20 -6.42 -16.51
N ILE A 52 21.59 -5.94 -17.69
CA ILE A 52 22.37 -6.68 -18.67
C ILE A 52 23.69 -5.95 -18.82
N SER A 53 24.78 -6.59 -18.46
CA SER A 53 26.11 -5.98 -18.48
C SER A 53 27.08 -6.77 -19.31
N ASP A 54 27.85 -6.09 -20.13
CA ASP A 54 29.06 -6.68 -20.68
C ASP A 54 29.98 -7.10 -19.54
N TYR A 55 30.68 -8.19 -19.81
CA TYR A 55 31.73 -8.67 -18.92
C TYR A 55 33.01 -7.89 -19.08
N GLU A 56 33.49 -7.74 -20.34
CA GLU A 56 34.74 -7.11 -20.65
C GLU A 56 34.55 -5.62 -20.91
N MET A 57 34.81 -4.82 -19.92
CA MET A 57 34.79 -3.36 -20.05
C MET A 57 36.13 -2.78 -19.51
N PRO A 58 36.59 -1.65 -20.04
CA PRO A 58 37.73 -0.93 -19.52
C PRO A 58 37.55 -0.52 -18.06
N ASP A 59 38.66 -0.43 -17.32
CA ASP A 59 38.76 0.02 -15.93
C ASP A 59 38.04 -0.87 -14.89
N LYS A 60 36.74 -1.18 -15.07
CA LYS A 60 35.93 -2.04 -14.21
C LYS A 60 35.12 -3.00 -15.04
N ASN A 61 35.30 -4.30 -14.80
CA ASN A 61 34.58 -5.33 -15.51
C ASN A 61 33.18 -5.61 -14.92
N GLY A 62 32.36 -6.35 -15.65
CA GLY A 62 31.00 -6.69 -15.21
C GLY A 62 30.96 -7.47 -13.90
N PHE A 63 31.99 -8.25 -13.53
CA PHE A 63 32.03 -8.95 -12.23
C PHE A 63 32.23 -7.98 -11.06
N GLU A 64 33.10 -6.98 -11.22
CA GLU A 64 33.28 -5.95 -10.20
C GLU A 64 31.99 -5.14 -10.01
N PHE A 65 31.30 -4.84 -11.10
CA PHE A 65 29.99 -4.20 -11.06
C PHE A 65 29.00 -5.05 -10.25
N ARG A 66 28.85 -6.34 -10.58
CA ARG A 66 27.93 -7.23 -9.85
C ARG A 66 28.29 -7.35 -8.37
N LYS A 67 29.59 -7.47 -8.02
CA LYS A 67 30.03 -7.51 -6.61
C LYS A 67 29.58 -6.29 -5.82
N ARG A 68 29.66 -5.09 -6.42
CA ARG A 68 29.20 -3.86 -5.77
C ARG A 68 27.69 -3.83 -5.59
N LEU A 69 26.93 -4.25 -6.61
CA LEU A 69 25.47 -4.34 -6.50
C LEU A 69 25.03 -5.32 -5.42
N LEU A 70 25.76 -6.39 -5.18
CA LEU A 70 25.46 -7.35 -4.11
C LEU A 70 25.62 -6.77 -2.70
N GLN A 71 26.38 -5.69 -2.54
CA GLN A 71 26.56 -4.98 -1.28
C GLN A 71 25.44 -3.93 -1.03
N HIS A 72 24.59 -3.69 -2.01
CA HIS A 72 23.54 -2.67 -1.92
C HIS A 72 22.18 -3.31 -1.71
N ASP A 73 21.50 -2.99 -0.60
CA ASP A 73 20.27 -3.66 -0.17
C ASP A 73 19.15 -3.70 -1.20
N LEU A 74 18.96 -2.63 -1.94
CA LEU A 74 17.92 -2.54 -2.98
C LEU A 74 18.33 -3.23 -4.29
N LEU A 75 19.62 -3.22 -4.62
CA LEU A 75 20.12 -3.68 -5.93
C LEU A 75 20.59 -5.13 -5.94
N LYS A 76 20.91 -5.71 -4.77
CA LYS A 76 21.38 -7.11 -4.65
C LYS A 76 20.45 -8.15 -5.27
N ASN A 77 19.14 -7.86 -5.22
CA ASN A 77 18.08 -8.76 -5.71
C ASN A 77 17.65 -8.47 -7.16
N VAL A 78 18.18 -7.43 -7.80
CA VAL A 78 17.89 -7.15 -9.21
C VAL A 78 18.48 -8.27 -10.07
N PRO A 79 17.67 -8.86 -10.96
CA PRO A 79 18.15 -9.85 -11.92
C PRO A 79 19.33 -9.31 -12.72
N PHE A 80 20.40 -10.11 -12.83
CA PHE A 80 21.63 -9.70 -13.52
C PHE A 80 22.04 -10.74 -14.55
N LEU A 81 22.25 -10.29 -15.78
CA LEU A 81 22.64 -11.11 -16.92
C LEU A 81 23.98 -10.60 -17.49
N PHE A 82 24.95 -11.48 -17.64
CA PHE A 82 26.19 -11.14 -18.32
C PHE A 82 26.08 -11.31 -19.85
N LEU A 83 26.58 -10.32 -20.58
CA LEU A 83 26.90 -10.46 -21.98
C LEU A 83 28.40 -10.85 -22.13
N THR A 84 28.70 -11.81 -23.00
CA THR A 84 30.06 -12.24 -23.21
C THR A 84 30.33 -12.63 -24.68
N SER A 85 31.49 -12.33 -25.16
CA SER A 85 32.01 -12.85 -26.45
C SER A 85 32.69 -14.20 -26.29
N VAL A 86 32.97 -14.66 -25.07
CA VAL A 86 33.78 -15.84 -24.75
C VAL A 86 32.91 -16.99 -24.25
N ASN A 87 33.16 -18.20 -24.78
CA ASN A 87 32.59 -19.45 -24.29
C ASN A 87 33.60 -20.19 -23.37
N ASP A 88 34.02 -19.56 -22.28
CA ASP A 88 34.94 -20.17 -21.32
C ASP A 88 34.14 -20.68 -20.10
N GLU A 89 34.23 -21.98 -19.82
CA GLU A 89 33.51 -22.63 -18.71
C GLU A 89 33.88 -22.05 -17.33
N HIS A 90 35.18 -21.70 -17.16
CA HIS A 90 35.64 -21.13 -15.88
C HIS A 90 35.02 -19.76 -15.62
N PHE A 91 34.78 -19.02 -16.66
CA PHE A 91 34.16 -17.72 -16.66
C PHE A 91 32.64 -17.78 -16.28
N ILE A 92 31.96 -18.76 -16.87
CA ILE A 92 30.54 -19.04 -16.57
C ILE A 92 30.38 -19.38 -15.09
N GLN A 93 31.29 -20.20 -14.55
CA GLN A 93 31.25 -20.59 -13.12
C GLN A 93 31.40 -19.39 -12.18
N GLN A 94 32.34 -18.50 -12.46
CA GLN A 94 32.54 -17.27 -11.67
C GLN A 94 31.31 -16.35 -11.68
N GLY A 95 30.61 -16.24 -12.82
CA GLY A 95 29.41 -15.46 -12.94
C GLY A 95 28.23 -16.03 -12.10
N LEU A 96 28.11 -17.34 -12.09
CA LEU A 96 27.11 -18.04 -11.27
C LEU A 96 27.38 -17.90 -9.77
N ASP A 97 28.67 -17.95 -9.35
CA ASP A 97 29.08 -17.74 -7.95
C ASP A 97 28.72 -16.33 -7.45
N LEU A 98 28.58 -15.35 -8.34
CA LEU A 98 28.11 -13.99 -8.05
C LEU A 98 26.60 -13.84 -8.10
N LYS A 99 25.86 -14.95 -8.08
CA LYS A 99 24.38 -14.94 -8.16
C LYS A 99 23.85 -14.21 -9.41
N ALA A 100 24.60 -14.21 -10.50
CA ALA A 100 24.04 -13.86 -11.80
C ALA A 100 23.04 -14.94 -12.19
N ILE A 101 21.91 -14.52 -12.75
CA ILE A 101 20.85 -15.48 -13.10
C ILE A 101 21.27 -16.31 -14.30
N ASP A 102 22.02 -15.68 -15.23
CA ASP A 102 22.46 -16.35 -16.44
C ASP A 102 23.57 -15.54 -17.14
N TYR A 103 24.09 -16.09 -18.23
CA TYR A 103 24.98 -15.41 -19.17
C TYR A 103 24.43 -15.57 -20.58
N MET A 104 24.86 -14.70 -21.50
CA MET A 104 24.41 -14.69 -22.88
C MET A 104 25.56 -14.29 -23.83
N ALA A 105 25.75 -15.09 -24.83
CA ALA A 105 26.75 -14.76 -25.86
C ALA A 105 26.25 -13.60 -26.74
N LYS A 106 27.13 -12.61 -26.99
CA LYS A 106 26.82 -11.42 -27.81
C LYS A 106 26.48 -11.76 -29.27
N ASN A 107 26.94 -12.88 -29.77
CA ASN A 107 26.72 -13.34 -31.15
C ASN A 107 25.45 -14.16 -31.39
N LEU A 108 24.56 -14.25 -30.37
CA LEU A 108 23.31 -14.97 -30.53
C LEU A 108 22.38 -14.24 -31.50
N PRO A 109 21.56 -14.98 -32.28
CA PRO A 109 20.52 -14.37 -33.10
C PRO A 109 19.52 -13.54 -32.25
N PRO A 110 19.05 -12.38 -32.74
CA PRO A 110 18.14 -11.49 -32.00
C PRO A 110 16.92 -12.21 -31.40
N ALA A 111 16.34 -13.16 -32.14
CA ALA A 111 15.17 -13.93 -31.65
C ALA A 111 15.52 -14.78 -30.42
N ARG A 112 16.75 -15.32 -30.34
CA ARG A 112 17.20 -16.11 -29.17
C ARG A 112 17.49 -15.21 -27.98
N ILE A 113 18.07 -14.03 -28.21
CA ILE A 113 18.30 -13.01 -27.19
C ILE A 113 16.97 -12.64 -26.52
N LEU A 114 15.97 -12.27 -27.32
CA LEU A 114 14.63 -11.91 -26.83
C LEU A 114 13.96 -13.06 -26.10
N SER A 115 14.01 -14.27 -26.67
CA SER A 115 13.42 -15.44 -26.01
C SER A 115 14.05 -15.70 -24.64
N LYS A 116 15.38 -15.56 -24.52
CA LYS A 116 16.09 -15.75 -23.25
C LYS A 116 15.72 -14.68 -22.23
N ILE A 117 15.67 -13.40 -22.63
CA ILE A 117 15.25 -12.29 -21.75
C ILE A 117 13.79 -12.47 -21.31
N ASN A 118 12.87 -12.78 -22.23
CA ASN A 118 11.47 -13.00 -21.92
C ASN A 118 11.27 -14.16 -20.93
N ASN A 119 11.94 -15.28 -21.14
CA ASN A 119 11.89 -16.44 -20.26
C ASN A 119 12.45 -16.12 -18.87
N LEU A 120 13.55 -15.38 -18.80
CA LEU A 120 14.13 -14.92 -17.55
C LEU A 120 13.16 -14.01 -16.78
N MET A 121 12.61 -13.02 -17.45
CA MET A 121 11.66 -12.09 -16.85
C MET A 121 10.36 -12.78 -16.39
N LEU A 122 9.93 -13.81 -17.12
CA LEU A 122 8.79 -14.64 -16.72
C LEU A 122 9.13 -15.48 -15.48
N ALA A 123 10.28 -16.15 -15.46
CA ALA A 123 10.72 -16.96 -14.33
C ALA A 123 10.88 -16.14 -13.04
N VAL A 124 11.46 -14.93 -13.15
CA VAL A 124 11.56 -13.99 -12.02
C VAL A 124 10.18 -13.60 -11.52
N LYS A 125 9.25 -13.29 -12.42
CA LYS A 125 7.86 -12.95 -12.06
C LYS A 125 7.17 -14.14 -11.37
N GLU A 126 7.25 -15.34 -11.93
CA GLU A 126 6.64 -16.55 -11.36
C GLU A 126 7.22 -16.89 -9.98
N HIS A 127 8.55 -16.75 -9.80
CA HIS A 127 9.18 -16.97 -8.49
C HIS A 127 8.67 -15.96 -7.46
N TYR A 128 8.57 -14.69 -7.83
CA TYR A 128 8.01 -13.65 -6.97
C TYR A 128 6.55 -13.94 -6.60
N GLU A 129 5.70 -14.26 -7.59
CA GLU A 129 4.29 -14.58 -7.37
C GLU A 129 4.11 -15.83 -6.49
N ARG A 130 4.98 -16.85 -6.65
CA ARG A 130 4.98 -18.04 -5.79
C ARG A 130 5.33 -17.69 -4.35
N SER A 131 6.40 -16.92 -4.13
CA SER A 131 6.80 -16.48 -2.79
C SER A 131 5.69 -15.68 -2.11
N LEU A 132 5.03 -14.79 -2.84
CA LEU A 132 3.87 -14.05 -2.34
C LEU A 132 2.70 -14.97 -1.99
N SER A 133 2.42 -15.97 -2.84
CA SER A 133 1.36 -16.95 -2.58
C SER A 133 1.63 -17.79 -1.33
N GLU A 134 2.89 -18.14 -1.09
CA GLU A 134 3.30 -18.85 0.13
C GLU A 134 3.08 -17.99 1.38
N VAL A 135 3.51 -16.72 1.36
CA VAL A 135 3.27 -15.77 2.46
C VAL A 135 1.78 -15.58 2.71
N LYS A 136 0.99 -15.39 1.65
CA LYS A 136 -0.46 -15.30 1.74
C LYS A 136 -1.09 -16.57 2.35
N GLY A 137 -0.65 -17.73 1.91
CA GLY A 137 -1.13 -19.02 2.44
C GLY A 137 -0.79 -19.21 3.93
N ILE A 138 0.36 -18.71 4.40
CA ILE A 138 0.72 -18.69 5.81
C ILE A 138 -0.19 -17.75 6.59
N ALA A 139 -0.39 -16.54 6.09
CA ALA A 139 -1.25 -15.54 6.71
C ALA A 139 -2.70 -16.02 6.82
N GLU A 140 -3.23 -16.68 5.80
CA GLU A 140 -4.56 -17.30 5.81
C GLU A 140 -4.66 -18.42 6.85
N LYS A 141 -3.66 -19.29 6.94
CA LYS A 141 -3.60 -20.36 7.94
C LYS A 141 -3.51 -19.83 9.37
N LEU A 142 -2.78 -18.74 9.58
CA LEU A 142 -2.69 -18.07 10.87
C LEU A 142 -3.90 -17.18 11.16
N ASN A 143 -4.86 -17.12 10.23
CA ASN A 143 -6.04 -16.25 10.30
C ASN A 143 -5.70 -14.78 10.52
N LEU A 144 -4.55 -14.33 9.98
CA LEU A 144 -4.14 -12.94 10.00
C LEU A 144 -4.98 -12.16 8.99
N ARG A 145 -5.75 -11.21 9.48
CA ARG A 145 -6.61 -10.35 8.66
C ARG A 145 -6.52 -8.93 9.15
N ASN A 146 -6.31 -8.03 8.22
CA ASN A 146 -6.41 -6.59 8.43
C ASN A 146 -7.81 -6.04 8.12
N ILE A 147 -8.68 -6.86 7.50
CA ILE A 147 -10.08 -6.54 7.23
C ILE A 147 -10.96 -7.63 7.89
N PRO A 148 -11.99 -7.28 8.67
CA PRO A 148 -12.88 -8.23 9.32
C PRO A 148 -13.72 -9.00 8.29
N LYS A 149 -14.34 -10.10 8.69
CA LYS A 149 -15.27 -10.87 7.82
C LYS A 149 -16.65 -10.22 7.73
N GLN A 150 -17.06 -9.58 8.80
CA GLN A 150 -18.39 -8.99 8.92
C GLN A 150 -18.36 -7.86 9.96
N ALA A 151 -19.25 -6.90 9.79
CA ALA A 151 -19.49 -5.86 10.78
C ALA A 151 -20.24 -6.43 12.00
N PRO A 152 -20.10 -5.82 13.19
CA PRO A 152 -20.85 -6.23 14.38
C PRO A 152 -22.32 -5.87 14.23
N GLU A 153 -23.20 -6.71 14.82
CA GLU A 153 -24.61 -6.40 14.97
C GLU A 153 -24.82 -5.54 16.21
N LEU A 154 -25.38 -4.36 16.02
CA LEU A 154 -25.77 -3.43 17.07
C LEU A 154 -27.31 -3.25 17.07
N LYS A 155 -27.89 -2.94 18.23
CA LYS A 155 -29.32 -2.75 18.38
C LYS A 155 -29.78 -1.49 17.64
N ASN A 156 -29.08 -0.40 17.85
CA ASN A 156 -29.51 0.95 17.44
C ASN A 156 -28.77 1.49 16.22
N PHE A 157 -27.68 0.81 15.77
CA PHE A 157 -26.90 1.20 14.60
C PHE A 157 -26.78 0.05 13.61
N ASN A 158 -26.69 0.39 12.32
CA ASN A 158 -26.21 -0.50 11.27
C ASN A 158 -24.81 -0.05 10.91
N ILE A 159 -23.88 -0.99 10.89
CA ILE A 159 -22.49 -0.78 10.41
C ILE A 159 -22.31 -1.59 9.15
N SER A 160 -21.89 -0.94 8.08
CA SER A 160 -21.41 -1.60 6.87
C SER A 160 -20.04 -1.04 6.50
N TYR A 161 -19.28 -1.79 5.73
CA TYR A 161 -17.97 -1.34 5.25
C TYR A 161 -17.68 -1.93 3.88
N TYR A 162 -16.81 -1.25 3.15
CA TYR A 162 -16.26 -1.70 1.90
C TYR A 162 -14.74 -1.51 1.95
N ASN A 163 -14.02 -2.49 1.38
CA ASN A 163 -12.58 -2.40 1.17
C ASN A 163 -12.24 -3.00 -0.19
N GLN A 164 -11.45 -2.29 -0.95
CA GLN A 164 -10.88 -2.76 -2.21
C GLN A 164 -9.40 -2.43 -2.26
N SER A 165 -8.59 -3.46 -2.19
CA SER A 165 -7.14 -3.31 -2.29
C SER A 165 -6.73 -2.90 -3.71
N TYR A 166 -5.69 -2.07 -3.79
CA TYR A 166 -5.12 -1.61 -5.06
C TYR A 166 -4.54 -2.78 -5.86
N GLN A 167 -4.93 -2.87 -7.14
CA GLN A 167 -4.50 -3.95 -8.05
C GLN A 167 -4.75 -5.37 -7.52
N HIS A 168 -5.73 -5.56 -6.62
CA HIS A 168 -6.03 -6.84 -5.96
C HIS A 168 -4.84 -7.42 -5.16
N GLN A 169 -3.89 -6.58 -4.76
CA GLN A 169 -2.79 -6.95 -3.86
C GLN A 169 -3.13 -6.55 -2.43
N PRO A 170 -2.62 -7.25 -1.41
CA PRO A 170 -2.78 -6.81 -0.02
C PRO A 170 -2.22 -5.41 0.17
N GLY A 171 -2.94 -4.59 0.93
CA GLY A 171 -2.63 -3.19 1.13
C GLY A 171 -2.47 -2.77 2.58
N GLY A 172 -2.20 -1.48 2.79
CA GLY A 172 -1.99 -0.86 4.10
C GLY A 172 -3.26 -0.63 4.90
N ASP A 173 -4.40 -0.49 4.21
CA ASP A 173 -5.70 -0.27 4.86
C ASP A 173 -6.06 -1.41 5.80
N PHE A 174 -6.53 -1.06 6.99
CA PHE A 174 -7.07 -2.02 7.95
C PHE A 174 -8.35 -1.50 8.59
N ILE A 175 -9.27 -2.44 8.83
CA ILE A 175 -10.53 -2.20 9.52
C ILE A 175 -10.61 -3.20 10.68
N ASP A 176 -11.07 -2.73 11.84
CA ASP A 176 -11.38 -3.62 12.94
C ASP A 176 -12.62 -3.17 13.73
N PHE A 177 -13.27 -4.14 14.34
CA PHE A 177 -14.40 -3.94 15.24
C PHE A 177 -14.12 -4.69 16.54
N ILE A 178 -14.10 -3.96 17.67
CA ILE A 178 -13.80 -4.56 18.97
C ILE A 178 -15.00 -4.33 19.89
N LYS A 179 -15.80 -5.36 20.05
CA LYS A 179 -16.90 -5.36 21.03
C LYS A 179 -16.31 -5.55 22.43
N ILE A 180 -16.57 -4.62 23.34
CA ILE A 180 -16.12 -4.65 24.72
C ILE A 180 -17.17 -5.32 25.60
N ASP A 181 -18.41 -4.91 25.42
CA ASP A 181 -19.58 -5.42 26.10
C ASP A 181 -20.81 -5.31 25.20
N GLU A 182 -22.01 -5.50 25.72
CA GLU A 182 -23.25 -5.41 24.94
C GLU A 182 -23.59 -4.00 24.46
N LYS A 183 -22.96 -2.96 25.06
CA LYS A 183 -23.24 -1.56 24.78
C LYS A 183 -22.12 -0.89 23.98
N HIS A 184 -20.88 -1.26 24.23
CA HIS A 184 -19.70 -0.56 23.74
C HIS A 184 -18.98 -1.32 22.64
N THR A 185 -18.81 -0.66 21.51
CA THR A 185 -18.06 -1.22 20.35
C THR A 185 -17.11 -0.18 19.79
N PHE A 186 -15.85 -0.53 19.70
CA PHE A 186 -14.87 0.26 18.96
C PHE A 186 -14.96 -0.05 17.46
N VAL A 187 -14.87 1.00 16.65
CA VAL A 187 -14.75 0.95 15.20
C VAL A 187 -13.44 1.60 14.81
N ILE A 188 -12.64 0.93 14.01
CA ILE A 188 -11.30 1.36 13.67
C ILE A 188 -11.13 1.30 12.15
N LEU A 189 -10.64 2.37 11.56
CA LEU A 189 -10.10 2.42 10.22
C LEU A 189 -8.71 3.03 10.30
N GLY A 190 -7.73 2.44 9.62
CA GLY A 190 -6.41 3.04 9.50
C GLY A 190 -5.76 2.63 8.19
N ASP A 191 -4.73 3.39 7.83
CA ASP A 191 -3.89 3.12 6.68
C ASP A 191 -2.42 3.28 7.08
N VAL A 192 -1.61 2.25 6.79
CA VAL A 192 -0.17 2.24 7.01
C VAL A 192 0.54 2.77 5.79
N MET A 193 1.41 3.75 5.96
CA MET A 193 2.22 4.31 4.88
C MET A 193 2.95 3.24 4.09
N GLY A 194 2.89 3.35 2.78
CA GLY A 194 3.50 2.41 1.84
C GLY A 194 2.46 1.69 1.00
N LYS A 195 2.95 0.78 0.15
CA LYS A 195 2.06 0.04 -0.76
C LYS A 195 2.38 -1.44 -0.74
N LYS A 196 1.37 -2.23 -1.10
CA LYS A 196 1.49 -3.67 -1.30
C LYS A 196 1.86 -4.41 0.01
N TRP A 197 2.67 -5.44 -0.11
CA TRP A 197 3.00 -6.37 0.95
C TRP A 197 3.71 -5.77 2.16
N GLY A 198 4.50 -4.71 1.97
CA GLY A 198 5.17 -4.03 3.08
C GLY A 198 4.16 -3.39 4.01
N ALA A 199 3.29 -2.53 3.49
CA ALA A 199 2.24 -1.87 4.26
C ALA A 199 1.27 -2.90 4.87
N TRP A 200 0.88 -3.94 4.12
CA TRP A 200 0.05 -5.03 4.62
C TRP A 200 0.67 -5.74 5.83
N PHE A 201 1.97 -6.02 5.79
CA PHE A 201 2.65 -6.66 6.92
C PHE A 201 2.62 -5.79 8.18
N PHE A 202 2.90 -4.50 8.03
CA PHE A 202 2.88 -3.57 9.16
C PHE A 202 1.46 -3.28 9.69
N SER A 203 0.41 -3.41 8.87
CA SER A 203 -0.97 -3.24 9.33
C SER A 203 -1.34 -4.22 10.45
N PHE A 204 -0.77 -5.43 10.47
CA PHE A 204 -0.96 -6.37 11.58
C PHE A 204 -0.28 -5.93 12.87
N SER A 205 0.91 -5.34 12.76
CA SER A 205 1.60 -4.78 13.93
C SER A 205 0.77 -3.65 14.55
N TYR A 206 0.31 -2.72 13.72
CA TYR A 206 -0.57 -1.64 14.15
C TYR A 206 -1.86 -2.16 14.78
N LEU A 207 -2.56 -3.11 14.15
CA LEU A 207 -3.75 -3.73 14.71
C LEU A 207 -3.49 -4.42 16.05
N SER A 208 -2.34 -5.08 16.20
CA SER A 208 -1.97 -5.75 17.46
C SER A 208 -1.77 -4.74 18.59
N TYR A 209 -1.08 -3.63 18.31
CA TYR A 209 -0.90 -2.55 19.27
C TYR A 209 -2.22 -1.86 19.62
N ILE A 210 -3.06 -1.54 18.62
CA ILE A 210 -4.38 -0.93 18.83
C ILE A 210 -5.26 -1.82 19.71
N ARG A 211 -5.36 -3.12 19.37
CA ARG A 211 -6.13 -4.10 20.16
C ARG A 211 -5.65 -4.21 21.59
N SER A 212 -4.33 -4.18 21.79
CA SER A 212 -3.72 -4.26 23.12
C SER A 212 -3.97 -2.97 23.91
N ALA A 213 -3.77 -1.80 23.29
CA ALA A 213 -4.01 -0.51 23.94
C ALA A 213 -5.47 -0.35 24.39
N ILE A 214 -6.43 -0.67 23.50
CA ILE A 214 -7.85 -0.62 23.83
C ILE A 214 -8.16 -1.54 25.01
N ARG A 215 -7.74 -2.81 24.96
CA ARG A 215 -8.04 -3.79 26.03
C ARG A 215 -7.41 -3.40 27.37
N LEU A 216 -6.19 -2.90 27.37
CA LEU A 216 -5.53 -2.43 28.59
C LEU A 216 -6.26 -1.21 29.19
N CYS A 217 -6.64 -0.25 28.37
CA CYS A 217 -7.40 0.91 28.81
C CYS A 217 -8.78 0.49 29.38
N VAL A 218 -9.42 -0.49 28.76
CA VAL A 218 -10.69 -1.05 29.26
C VAL A 218 -10.50 -1.72 30.66
N ILE A 219 -9.44 -2.51 30.81
CA ILE A 219 -9.10 -3.15 32.11
C ILE A 219 -8.82 -2.09 33.17
N ASP A 220 -8.14 -1.01 32.82
CA ASP A 220 -7.87 0.10 33.72
C ASP A 220 -9.11 0.97 34.01
N GLY A 221 -10.26 0.70 33.37
CA GLY A 221 -11.49 1.47 33.50
C GLY A 221 -11.45 2.84 32.82
N LYS A 222 -10.57 3.02 31.85
CA LYS A 222 -10.37 4.27 31.10
C LYS A 222 -10.73 4.08 29.64
N TYR A 223 -11.72 4.85 29.16
CA TYR A 223 -12.27 4.72 27.81
C TYR A 223 -12.16 5.99 26.97
N THR A 224 -11.38 6.98 27.37
CA THR A 224 -11.17 8.14 26.48
C THR A 224 -10.32 7.73 25.28
N LEU A 225 -10.77 8.09 24.08
CA LEU A 225 -10.06 7.74 22.85
C LEU A 225 -8.73 8.46 22.74
N SER A 226 -8.69 9.71 23.20
CA SER A 226 -7.48 10.51 23.29
C SER A 226 -6.39 9.83 24.13
N GLU A 227 -6.73 9.24 25.28
CA GLU A 227 -5.79 8.51 26.12
C GLU A 227 -5.32 7.20 25.47
N ILE A 228 -6.21 6.50 24.77
CA ILE A 228 -5.86 5.29 24.00
C ILE A 228 -4.85 5.65 22.90
N LEU A 229 -5.09 6.72 22.13
CA LEU A 229 -4.20 7.17 21.07
C LEU A 229 -2.85 7.66 21.64
N ASP A 230 -2.83 8.38 22.76
CA ASP A 230 -1.59 8.83 23.40
C ASP A 230 -0.71 7.63 23.81
N ARG A 231 -1.30 6.66 24.52
CA ARG A 231 -0.58 5.45 24.93
C ARG A 231 -0.09 4.64 23.72
N LEU A 232 -0.94 4.49 22.70
CA LEU A 232 -0.62 3.80 21.47
C LEU A 232 0.55 4.48 20.75
N ASN A 233 0.49 5.80 20.59
CA ASN A 233 1.52 6.58 19.92
C ASN A 233 2.89 6.45 20.62
N ARG A 234 2.94 6.55 21.95
CA ARG A 234 4.17 6.35 22.72
C ARG A 234 4.79 4.97 22.52
N VAL A 235 3.96 3.92 22.50
CA VAL A 235 4.44 2.55 22.25
C VAL A 235 4.99 2.40 20.85
N ILE A 236 4.31 2.96 19.84
CA ILE A 236 4.76 2.91 18.44
C ILE A 236 6.07 3.69 18.25
N CYS A 237 6.19 4.89 18.81
CA CYS A 237 7.42 5.68 18.73
C CYS A 237 8.63 5.01 19.42
N ALA A 238 8.39 4.19 20.44
CA ALA A 238 9.44 3.45 21.15
C ALA A 238 9.84 2.13 20.47
N ASP A 239 9.09 1.67 19.45
CA ASP A 239 9.35 0.41 18.76
C ASP A 239 10.32 0.60 17.60
N GLU A 240 11.56 0.11 17.73
CA GLU A 240 12.58 0.16 16.68
C GLU A 240 12.14 -0.51 15.37
N PHE A 241 11.24 -1.50 15.45
CA PHE A 241 10.73 -2.21 14.26
C PHE A 241 9.77 -1.35 13.41
N LEU A 242 9.10 -0.38 14.05
CA LEU A 242 8.19 0.56 13.39
C LEU A 242 8.82 1.93 13.10
N THR A 243 10.13 2.07 13.29
CA THR A 243 10.86 3.31 12.97
C THR A 243 10.60 3.70 11.51
N GLU A 244 10.18 4.95 11.27
CA GLU A 244 9.83 5.49 9.94
C GLU A 244 8.60 4.85 9.28
N ILE A 245 7.84 4.01 9.99
CA ILE A 245 6.57 3.46 9.53
C ILE A 245 5.44 4.22 10.24
N PHE A 246 4.70 5.02 9.51
CA PHE A 246 3.61 5.83 10.04
C PHE A 246 2.24 5.29 9.61
N SER A 247 1.22 5.62 10.39
CA SER A 247 -0.16 5.23 10.05
C SER A 247 -1.14 6.34 10.35
N THR A 248 -2.14 6.48 9.49
CA THR A 248 -3.37 7.18 9.84
C THR A 248 -4.27 6.25 10.64
N VAL A 249 -5.03 6.76 11.58
CA VAL A 249 -6.02 5.97 12.34
C VAL A 249 -7.21 6.84 12.73
N SER A 250 -8.41 6.39 12.39
CA SER A 250 -9.68 6.84 12.97
C SER A 250 -10.15 5.80 13.99
N ILE A 251 -10.40 6.19 15.23
CA ILE A 251 -10.99 5.35 16.28
C ILE A 251 -12.30 5.96 16.74
N LEU A 252 -13.34 5.13 16.76
CA LEU A 252 -14.65 5.52 17.27
C LEU A 252 -15.07 4.56 18.37
N LEU A 253 -15.73 5.09 19.38
CA LEU A 253 -16.42 4.33 20.41
C LEU A 253 -17.93 4.58 20.29
N ILE A 254 -18.67 3.54 19.97
CA ILE A 254 -20.14 3.56 19.91
C ILE A 254 -20.67 3.06 21.24
N ASP A 255 -21.48 3.88 21.92
CA ASP A 255 -22.38 3.43 22.96
C ASP A 255 -23.75 3.17 22.32
N ASP A 256 -24.07 1.90 22.12
CA ASP A 256 -25.30 1.48 21.43
C ASP A 256 -26.57 1.73 22.29
N GLU A 257 -26.44 1.75 23.62
CA GLU A 257 -27.56 2.03 24.50
C GLU A 257 -27.84 3.54 24.62
N ALA A 258 -26.79 4.33 24.88
CA ALA A 258 -26.88 5.79 24.94
C ALA A 258 -27.06 6.43 23.56
N CYS A 259 -26.80 5.69 22.49
CA CYS A 259 -26.86 6.15 21.10
C CYS A 259 -25.91 7.29 20.80
N THR A 260 -24.73 7.25 21.41
CA THR A 260 -23.69 8.25 21.23
C THR A 260 -22.43 7.64 20.54
N ILE A 261 -21.70 8.47 19.82
CA ILE A 261 -20.46 8.10 19.18
C ILE A 261 -19.39 9.10 19.60
N CYS A 262 -18.30 8.59 20.17
CA CYS A 262 -17.10 9.37 20.40
C CYS A 262 -16.10 9.04 19.28
N TYR A 263 -15.41 10.05 18.76
CA TYR A 263 -14.40 9.92 17.71
C TYR A 263 -13.11 10.61 18.13
N ALA A 264 -11.98 9.98 17.81
CA ALA A 264 -10.67 10.59 17.80
C ALA A 264 -9.84 10.02 16.63
N GLY A 265 -8.92 10.81 16.10
CA GLY A 265 -8.12 10.39 14.95
C GLY A 265 -6.68 10.86 15.02
N ALA A 266 -5.85 10.23 14.22
CA ALA A 266 -4.44 10.51 14.05
C ALA A 266 -4.10 10.57 12.55
N GLY A 267 -3.90 11.76 12.00
CA GLY A 267 -3.57 11.98 10.59
C GLY A 267 -4.61 11.53 9.58
N ASP A 268 -5.80 11.22 10.04
CA ASP A 268 -6.89 10.70 9.24
C ASP A 268 -7.67 11.78 8.49
N LEU A 269 -8.48 11.36 7.53
CA LEU A 269 -9.40 12.24 6.82
C LEU A 269 -10.57 12.61 7.72
N PRO A 270 -11.22 13.77 7.47
CA PRO A 270 -12.40 14.17 8.22
C PRO A 270 -13.50 13.10 8.15
N VAL A 271 -14.08 12.78 9.30
CA VAL A 271 -15.30 11.99 9.38
C VAL A 271 -16.46 12.84 8.83
N LEU A 272 -17.25 12.27 7.94
CA LEU A 272 -18.37 12.95 7.30
C LEU A 272 -19.68 12.47 7.90
N LYS A 273 -20.62 13.41 8.13
CA LYS A 273 -21.97 13.11 8.57
C LYS A 273 -22.98 13.62 7.56
N TYR A 274 -23.90 12.76 7.15
CA TYR A 274 -25.09 13.14 6.39
C TYR A 274 -26.27 13.40 7.33
N GLU A 275 -26.82 14.59 7.23
CA GLU A 275 -28.05 14.98 7.94
C GLU A 275 -29.20 15.20 6.94
N CYS A 276 -30.34 14.59 7.20
CA CYS A 276 -31.50 14.75 6.35
C CYS A 276 -31.98 16.21 6.37
N GLY A 277 -32.13 16.81 5.18
CA GLY A 277 -32.56 18.21 5.03
C GLY A 277 -31.47 19.26 5.08
N ARG A 278 -30.18 18.85 5.11
CA ARG A 278 -29.02 19.73 4.86
C ARG A 278 -28.50 19.56 3.46
N ASP A 279 -28.05 20.65 2.86
CA ASP A 279 -27.50 20.67 1.49
C ASP A 279 -26.04 20.19 1.40
N GLN A 280 -25.39 19.93 2.54
CA GLN A 280 -23.98 19.56 2.62
C GLN A 280 -23.71 18.54 3.72
N LEU A 281 -22.64 17.75 3.54
CA LEU A 281 -22.13 16.88 4.58
C LEU A 281 -21.40 17.70 5.65
N GLN A 282 -21.64 17.38 6.92
CA GLN A 282 -20.91 17.96 8.05
C GLN A 282 -19.57 17.23 8.20
N GLU A 283 -18.49 17.97 8.46
CA GLU A 283 -17.16 17.43 8.70
C GLU A 283 -16.79 17.49 10.17
N PHE A 284 -16.16 16.42 10.66
CA PHE A 284 -15.50 16.37 11.97
C PHE A 284 -14.03 16.05 11.76
N ARG A 285 -13.15 16.91 12.22
CA ARG A 285 -11.69 16.79 12.03
C ARG A 285 -11.01 16.54 13.35
N SER A 286 -10.14 15.54 13.38
CA SER A 286 -9.24 15.28 14.50
C SER A 286 -8.10 16.30 14.54
N ASP A 287 -7.45 16.43 15.69
CA ASP A 287 -6.29 17.30 15.89
C ASP A 287 -4.95 16.53 15.78
N GLY A 288 -5.00 15.18 15.80
CA GLY A 288 -3.81 14.33 15.77
C GLY A 288 -3.14 14.28 14.40
N ILE A 289 -1.81 14.23 14.37
CA ILE A 289 -1.04 13.87 13.17
C ILE A 289 -0.76 12.36 13.16
N LEU A 290 -0.06 11.86 12.14
CA LEU A 290 0.23 10.43 11.94
C LEU A 290 0.79 9.76 13.21
N LEU A 291 0.30 8.57 13.55
CA LEU A 291 0.88 7.75 14.60
C LEU A 291 2.33 7.36 14.27
N GLY A 292 3.18 7.40 15.28
CA GLY A 292 4.61 7.10 15.16
C GLY A 292 5.48 8.27 14.68
N PHE A 293 4.88 9.42 14.35
CA PHE A 293 5.65 10.58 13.84
C PHE A 293 6.41 11.34 14.94
N SER A 294 5.81 11.52 16.12
CA SER A 294 6.41 12.19 17.27
C SER A 294 5.80 11.68 18.56
N GLU A 295 6.60 11.59 19.64
CA GLU A 295 6.09 11.21 20.97
C GLU A 295 5.18 12.30 21.56
N ASP A 296 5.50 13.56 21.33
CA ASP A 296 4.78 14.71 21.88
C ASP A 296 3.59 15.08 20.98
N MET A 297 2.52 14.28 21.06
CA MET A 297 1.31 14.45 20.29
C MET A 297 0.12 14.74 21.18
N TYR A 298 -0.82 15.52 20.65
CA TYR A 298 -2.09 15.78 21.29
C TYR A 298 -3.24 15.15 20.49
N PHE A 299 -4.15 14.49 21.19
CA PHE A 299 -5.36 13.91 20.62
C PHE A 299 -6.58 14.42 21.39
N SER A 300 -7.68 14.66 20.72
CA SER A 300 -8.92 15.13 21.32
C SER A 300 -10.08 14.20 21.00
N ASP A 301 -11.02 14.12 21.94
CA ASP A 301 -12.26 13.38 21.77
C ASP A 301 -13.35 14.29 21.21
N ILE A 302 -14.04 13.84 20.18
CA ILE A 302 -15.15 14.55 19.52
C ILE A 302 -16.42 13.72 19.68
N GLN A 303 -17.45 14.30 20.31
CA GLN A 303 -18.76 13.68 20.41
C GLN A 303 -19.58 13.95 19.15
N ILE A 304 -20.13 12.89 18.57
CA ILE A 304 -20.94 12.93 17.35
C ILE A 304 -22.27 12.24 17.65
N ASN A 305 -23.36 12.96 17.47
CA ASN A 305 -24.71 12.40 17.64
C ASN A 305 -25.33 12.16 16.28
N LEU A 306 -25.90 10.98 16.09
CA LEU A 306 -26.71 10.63 14.92
C LEU A 306 -28.18 10.55 15.29
N ASN A 307 -29.02 11.29 14.59
CA ASN A 307 -30.45 11.12 14.63
C ASN A 307 -30.92 9.93 13.81
N HIS A 308 -32.15 9.51 13.95
CA HIS A 308 -32.71 8.41 13.17
C HIS A 308 -32.55 8.64 11.65
N GLY A 309 -32.00 7.65 10.96
CA GLY A 309 -31.78 7.71 9.54
C GLY A 309 -30.55 8.49 9.10
N GLU A 310 -29.87 9.21 10.00
CA GLU A 310 -28.59 9.86 9.69
C GLU A 310 -27.45 8.85 9.56
N GLU A 311 -26.46 9.21 8.77
CA GLU A 311 -25.33 8.34 8.45
C GLU A 311 -24.00 9.08 8.66
N MET A 312 -22.99 8.32 9.04
CA MET A 312 -21.61 8.78 9.21
C MET A 312 -20.66 7.91 8.38
N TYR A 313 -19.64 8.54 7.83
CA TYR A 313 -18.69 7.91 6.91
C TYR A 313 -17.27 8.18 7.37
N ILE A 314 -16.48 7.12 7.44
CA ILE A 314 -15.04 7.13 7.70
C ILE A 314 -14.37 6.54 6.48
N VAL A 315 -13.38 7.21 5.92
CA VAL A 315 -12.75 6.83 4.64
C VAL A 315 -11.24 6.87 4.70
N SER A 316 -10.57 5.97 3.96
CA SER A 316 -9.14 6.08 3.68
C SER A 316 -8.88 7.02 2.49
N ASP A 317 -7.65 7.43 2.30
CA ASP A 317 -7.25 8.39 1.26
C ASP A 317 -7.49 7.88 -0.17
N GLY A 318 -7.44 6.56 -0.40
CA GLY A 318 -7.77 5.98 -1.70
C GLY A 318 -9.21 6.25 -2.16
N MET A 319 -10.11 6.67 -1.26
CA MET A 319 -11.47 7.10 -1.64
C MET A 319 -11.50 8.48 -2.27
N ILE A 320 -10.48 9.29 -2.04
CA ILE A 320 -10.34 10.66 -2.58
C ILE A 320 -9.19 10.78 -3.58
N ASP A 321 -8.29 9.81 -3.59
CA ASP A 321 -7.12 9.74 -4.47
C ASP A 321 -7.45 8.96 -5.74
N PHE A 322 -7.23 9.58 -6.89
CA PHE A 322 -7.51 8.95 -8.18
C PHE A 322 -6.57 9.46 -9.27
N GLN A 323 -6.52 8.74 -10.38
CA GLN A 323 -5.73 9.12 -11.54
C GLN A 323 -6.64 9.48 -12.72
N VAL A 324 -6.38 10.66 -13.29
CA VAL A 324 -7.02 11.13 -14.52
C VAL A 324 -5.94 11.52 -15.51
N ASN A 325 -5.95 10.94 -16.71
CA ASN A 325 -4.96 11.22 -17.76
C ASN A 325 -3.50 11.17 -17.28
N GLU A 326 -3.16 10.11 -16.51
CA GLU A 326 -1.82 9.87 -15.93
C GLU A 326 -1.42 10.81 -14.78
N GLU A 327 -2.23 11.79 -14.40
CA GLU A 327 -2.00 12.63 -13.23
C GLU A 327 -2.74 12.09 -11.99
N LYS A 328 -2.01 11.91 -10.86
CA LYS A 328 -2.62 11.62 -9.57
C LYS A 328 -3.23 12.90 -9.00
N LYS A 329 -4.47 12.81 -8.49
CA LYS A 329 -5.21 13.92 -7.87
C LYS A 329 -5.87 13.43 -6.59
N SER A 330 -5.92 14.30 -5.59
CA SER A 330 -6.72 14.14 -4.38
C SER A 330 -7.83 15.18 -4.39
N ASP A 331 -9.09 14.74 -4.30
CA ASP A 331 -10.24 15.65 -4.36
C ASP A 331 -11.37 15.21 -3.42
N MET A 332 -11.30 15.68 -2.18
CA MET A 332 -12.31 15.45 -1.14
C MET A 332 -13.66 16.07 -1.53
N GLU A 333 -13.66 17.20 -2.21
CA GLU A 333 -14.91 17.87 -2.60
C GLU A 333 -15.67 17.06 -3.67
N MET A 334 -14.95 16.47 -4.60
CA MET A 334 -15.55 15.56 -5.58
C MET A 334 -16.18 14.35 -4.87
N PHE A 335 -15.46 13.74 -3.91
CA PHE A 335 -15.98 12.62 -3.12
C PHE A 335 -17.26 13.01 -2.37
N LYS A 336 -17.23 14.10 -1.61
CA LYS A 336 -18.39 14.60 -0.85
C LYS A 336 -19.59 14.86 -1.74
N ARG A 337 -19.38 15.50 -2.90
CA ARG A 337 -20.47 15.76 -3.85
C ARG A 337 -21.09 14.46 -4.37
N LYS A 338 -20.29 13.48 -4.78
CA LYS A 338 -20.82 12.20 -5.25
C LYS A 338 -21.55 11.43 -4.17
N LEU A 339 -21.02 11.43 -2.94
CA LEU A 339 -21.67 10.83 -1.80
C LEU A 339 -23.03 11.48 -1.49
N TYR A 340 -23.08 12.80 -1.54
CA TYR A 340 -24.32 13.56 -1.35
C TYR A 340 -25.35 13.26 -2.45
N GLU A 341 -24.94 13.26 -3.71
CA GLU A 341 -25.80 12.92 -4.86
C GLU A 341 -26.44 11.52 -4.70
N LEU A 342 -25.67 10.51 -4.29
CA LEU A 342 -26.20 9.18 -3.99
C LEU A 342 -27.29 9.21 -2.93
N LYS A 343 -27.05 9.96 -1.85
CA LYS A 343 -28.01 10.07 -0.74
C LYS A 343 -29.31 10.76 -1.16
N VAL A 344 -29.21 11.85 -1.90
CA VAL A 344 -30.39 12.58 -2.40
C VAL A 344 -31.20 11.71 -3.37
N ASN A 345 -30.56 10.90 -4.18
CA ASN A 345 -31.19 9.98 -5.12
C ASN A 345 -31.78 8.73 -4.44
N GLY A 346 -31.54 8.53 -3.14
CA GLY A 346 -31.96 7.34 -2.40
C GLY A 346 -31.22 6.05 -2.81
N GLU A 347 -30.04 6.20 -3.43
CA GLU A 347 -29.22 5.06 -3.83
C GLU A 347 -28.46 4.47 -2.62
N PRO A 348 -28.18 3.15 -2.62
CA PRO A 348 -27.36 2.52 -1.59
C PRO A 348 -25.96 3.12 -1.55
N THR A 349 -25.49 3.51 -0.37
CA THR A 349 -24.18 4.16 -0.21
C THR A 349 -23.01 3.22 -0.58
N GLU A 350 -23.23 1.92 -0.49
CA GLU A 350 -22.27 0.89 -0.92
C GLU A 350 -21.90 0.99 -2.39
N GLN A 351 -22.73 1.65 -3.22
CA GLN A 351 -22.44 1.89 -4.62
C GLN A 351 -21.46 3.04 -4.86
N ILE A 352 -21.08 3.80 -3.81
CA ILE A 352 -20.17 4.97 -3.94
C ILE A 352 -18.89 4.61 -4.69
N VAL A 353 -18.28 3.46 -4.38
CA VAL A 353 -17.02 3.04 -4.99
C VAL A 353 -17.19 2.82 -6.50
N ASN A 354 -18.28 2.16 -6.91
CA ASN A 354 -18.58 1.94 -8.33
C ASN A 354 -18.84 3.24 -9.08
N ASN A 355 -19.33 4.28 -8.38
CA ASN A 355 -19.61 5.59 -8.95
C ASN A 355 -18.40 6.53 -8.94
N LEU A 356 -17.42 6.28 -8.05
CA LEU A 356 -16.18 7.04 -8.02
C LEU A 356 -15.27 6.68 -9.19
N PHE A 357 -15.09 5.40 -9.45
CA PHE A 357 -14.16 4.89 -10.45
C PHE A 357 -14.90 4.50 -11.73
N ASN A 358 -14.37 4.90 -12.88
CA ASN A 358 -14.90 4.62 -14.20
C ASN A 358 -13.76 4.47 -15.22
N LYS A 359 -14.06 4.39 -16.52
CA LYS A 359 -13.05 4.24 -17.58
C LYS A 359 -12.01 5.38 -17.65
N HIS A 360 -12.31 6.54 -17.05
CA HIS A 360 -11.45 7.74 -17.08
C HIS A 360 -10.85 8.07 -15.71
N VAL A 361 -11.33 7.44 -14.65
CA VAL A 361 -10.90 7.66 -13.26
C VAL A 361 -10.51 6.32 -12.69
N SER A 362 -9.22 6.12 -12.44
CA SER A 362 -8.70 4.86 -11.92
C SER A 362 -8.24 5.00 -10.46
N GLN A 363 -8.43 3.91 -9.71
CA GLN A 363 -7.92 3.73 -8.37
C GLN A 363 -6.39 3.80 -8.37
N VAL A 364 -5.80 4.45 -7.38
CA VAL A 364 -4.34 4.60 -7.21
C VAL A 364 -3.83 4.08 -5.87
N ASP A 365 -4.72 3.85 -4.91
CA ASP A 365 -4.43 3.29 -3.60
C ASP A 365 -5.54 2.38 -3.08
N ASP A 366 -5.36 1.75 -1.91
CA ASP A 366 -6.39 0.98 -1.24
C ASP A 366 -7.59 1.87 -0.91
N CYS A 367 -8.80 1.38 -1.13
CA CYS A 367 -10.02 2.13 -0.90
C CYS A 367 -10.83 1.48 0.21
N SER A 368 -10.99 2.17 1.32
CA SER A 368 -11.82 1.72 2.43
C SER A 368 -12.83 2.77 2.85
N ILE A 369 -14.04 2.32 3.16
CA ILE A 369 -15.09 3.14 3.75
C ILE A 369 -15.84 2.33 4.80
N ILE A 370 -16.11 2.96 5.95
CA ILE A 370 -17.02 2.46 6.97
C ILE A 370 -18.21 3.40 7.01
N ILE A 371 -19.41 2.83 7.04
CA ILE A 371 -20.69 3.54 7.09
C ILE A 371 -21.39 3.15 8.38
N ILE A 372 -21.71 4.11 9.20
CA ILE A 372 -22.49 3.93 10.45
C ILE A 372 -23.80 4.67 10.30
N LYS A 373 -24.91 3.95 10.30
CA LYS A 373 -26.26 4.48 10.16
C LYS A 373 -27.05 4.29 11.44
N ARG A 374 -27.69 5.34 11.93
CA ARG A 374 -28.68 5.24 13.01
C ARG A 374 -29.95 4.58 12.47
N LYS A 375 -30.38 3.48 13.09
CA LYS A 375 -31.61 2.80 12.71
C LYS A 375 -32.83 3.71 12.93
N ASN A 376 -33.82 3.61 12.06
CA ASN A 376 -35.10 4.25 12.29
C ASN A 376 -35.80 3.56 13.47
N ASN A 377 -36.57 4.32 14.26
CA ASN A 377 -37.52 3.66 15.15
C ASN A 377 -38.51 2.89 14.26
N GLU A 378 -38.46 1.56 14.30
CA GLU A 378 -39.57 0.78 13.86
C GLU A 378 -40.72 1.15 14.84
N LEU A 379 -41.63 1.99 14.34
CA LEU A 379 -42.92 2.14 14.99
C LEU A 379 -43.57 0.75 14.93
N GLU A 380 -43.63 0.06 16.10
CA GLU A 380 -44.48 -1.09 16.30
C GLU A 380 -45.94 -0.81 15.90
#